data_667dfbd27bf52fa21c66f5ec9ec36184
#
_entry.id   667dfbd27bf52fa21c66f5ec9ec36184
#
_cell.length_a   1.000
_cell.length_b   1.000
_cell.length_c   1.000
_cell.angle_alpha   90.00
_cell.angle_beta   90.00
_cell.angle_gamma   90.00
#
_symmetry.space_group_name_H-M   'P 1'
#
loop_
_entity.id
_entity.type
_entity.pdbx_description
1 polymer ?
#
loop_
_entity_poly.entity_id
_entity_poly.type
_entity_poly.pdbx_seq_one_letter_code
_entity_poly.pdbx_strand_id
1 'polypeptide(L)'
;MGTDKLTDSLRHLSSSPLITSSGSITIKNLFLDIVNLGCDIFSLSGTGVETTTFENLKIVGGDTLGNNFNRGEITCTNVFVDVQYNSPWILTNACGRFYKSNTTPVTTAVPSGGSAYKVAGATSLSTYESYFENDGGVDNRLKYTGSSPKKFLLTGHLVAVSISNSTVCDILPLVNGVAGIPVSYSARFNTTDESYYSFSSVVILQPDDYVELAVKRVTTAADLSVSSFDLSITEV
;
A
#
# COMPACT_ATOMS: atom_id res chain seq x y z
N MET A 1 -24.80 -37.29 18.49
CA MET A 1 -24.18 -36.15 17.80
C MET A 1 -23.19 -35.56 18.78
N GLY A 2 -21.92 -35.92 18.66
CA GLY A 2 -20.85 -35.36 19.48
C GLY A 2 -20.50 -33.96 18.97
N THR A 3 -20.61 -32.99 19.83
CA THR A 3 -20.01 -31.69 19.60
C THR A 3 -18.52 -31.83 19.87
N ASP A 4 -17.74 -32.06 18.84
CA ASP A 4 -16.29 -31.95 18.94
C ASP A 4 -15.96 -30.49 19.27
N LYS A 5 -15.77 -30.24 20.55
CA LYS A 5 -15.14 -28.99 20.97
C LYS A 5 -13.68 -29.08 20.55
N LEU A 6 -13.26 -28.19 19.67
CA LEU A 6 -11.85 -27.86 19.47
C LEU A 6 -11.29 -27.33 20.80
N THR A 7 -10.81 -28.22 21.66
CA THR A 7 -10.31 -27.86 23.00
C THR A 7 -8.79 -27.97 23.08
N ASP A 8 -8.12 -28.39 22.02
CA ASP A 8 -6.68 -28.50 22.03
C ASP A 8 -6.05 -27.22 21.45
N SER A 9 -5.79 -26.26 22.34
CA SER A 9 -4.91 -25.14 22.03
C SER A 9 -3.47 -25.62 22.15
N LEU A 10 -2.71 -25.54 21.06
CA LEU A 10 -1.28 -25.80 21.10
C LEU A 10 -0.57 -24.53 21.60
N ARG A 11 0.07 -24.64 22.75
CA ARG A 11 0.84 -23.55 23.36
C ARG A 11 2.29 -23.66 22.93
N HIS A 12 2.76 -22.70 22.13
CA HIS A 12 4.14 -22.68 21.65
C HIS A 12 4.96 -21.63 22.42
N LEU A 13 6.10 -22.07 22.98
CA LEU A 13 6.97 -21.25 23.84
C LEU A 13 8.40 -21.12 23.25
N SER A 14 8.63 -21.57 22.03
CA SER A 14 9.94 -21.54 21.37
C SER A 14 10.01 -20.38 20.35
N SER A 15 11.21 -19.91 20.06
CA SER A 15 11.49 -18.97 18.97
C SER A 15 11.58 -19.66 17.59
N SER A 16 11.51 -20.98 17.54
CA SER A 16 11.50 -21.72 16.27
C SER A 16 10.08 -21.78 15.69
N PRO A 17 9.91 -21.89 14.37
CA PRO A 17 8.60 -22.08 13.77
C PRO A 17 7.86 -23.29 14.36
N LEU A 18 6.55 -23.12 14.58
CA LEU A 18 5.72 -24.18 15.13
C LEU A 18 5.52 -25.33 14.13
N ILE A 19 5.32 -24.99 12.86
CA ILE A 19 5.10 -25.94 11.78
C ILE A 19 6.10 -25.67 10.67
N THR A 20 6.89 -26.69 10.34
CA THR A 20 7.87 -26.63 9.25
C THR A 20 7.55 -27.72 8.22
N SER A 21 7.53 -27.34 6.94
CA SER A 21 7.34 -28.28 5.84
C SER A 21 8.08 -27.84 4.58
N SER A 22 8.70 -28.78 3.89
CA SER A 22 9.28 -28.61 2.56
C SER A 22 8.48 -29.27 1.45
N GLY A 23 7.44 -30.05 1.78
CA GLY A 23 6.53 -30.69 0.84
C GLY A 23 5.12 -30.10 0.89
N SER A 24 4.22 -30.57 0.04
CA SER A 24 2.80 -30.21 0.10
C SER A 24 2.21 -30.58 1.46
N ILE A 25 1.38 -29.68 2.01
CA ILE A 25 0.81 -29.85 3.34
C ILE A 25 -0.67 -29.45 3.36
N THR A 26 -1.45 -30.16 4.16
CA THR A 26 -2.84 -29.80 4.47
C THR A 26 -3.01 -29.70 5.97
N ILE A 27 -3.49 -28.55 6.43
CA ILE A 27 -3.77 -28.27 7.85
C ILE A 27 -5.25 -27.99 7.98
N LYS A 28 -5.95 -28.80 8.79
CA LYS A 28 -7.40 -28.69 8.96
C LYS A 28 -7.81 -28.72 10.42
N ASN A 29 -8.88 -27.99 10.73
CA ASN A 29 -9.56 -28.05 12.02
C ASN A 29 -8.62 -27.76 13.20
N LEU A 30 -7.77 -26.74 13.08
CA LEU A 30 -6.75 -26.43 14.07
C LEU A 30 -6.99 -25.04 14.68
N PHE A 31 -6.92 -24.97 16.01
CA PHE A 31 -6.87 -23.73 16.75
C PHE A 31 -5.47 -23.57 17.37
N LEU A 32 -4.79 -22.50 17.03
CA LEU A 32 -3.49 -22.12 17.57
C LEU A 32 -3.65 -20.88 18.45
N ASP A 33 -3.22 -20.99 19.69
CA ASP A 33 -3.06 -19.88 20.64
C ASP A 33 -1.57 -19.71 20.92
N ILE A 34 -0.97 -18.71 20.32
CA ILE A 34 0.48 -18.49 20.34
C ILE A 34 0.79 -17.39 21.35
N VAL A 35 1.38 -17.76 22.45
CA VAL A 35 1.71 -16.84 23.55
C VAL A 35 3.07 -16.14 23.36
N ASN A 36 3.97 -16.74 22.59
CA ASN A 36 5.30 -16.19 22.37
C ASN A 36 5.30 -15.20 21.21
N LEU A 37 5.73 -13.96 21.49
CA LEU A 37 5.77 -12.84 20.54
C LEU A 37 7.00 -12.83 19.62
N GLY A 38 7.91 -13.77 19.70
CA GLY A 38 9.13 -13.79 18.87
C GLY A 38 9.19 -15.00 17.93
N CYS A 39 8.05 -15.57 17.57
CA CYS A 39 8.00 -16.85 16.87
C CYS A 39 7.20 -16.73 15.57
N ASP A 40 7.82 -17.18 14.47
CA ASP A 40 7.11 -17.48 13.23
C ASP A 40 6.24 -18.73 13.45
N ILE A 41 4.99 -18.69 12.98
CA ILE A 41 4.09 -19.85 13.15
C ILE A 41 4.43 -20.92 12.13
N PHE A 42 4.65 -20.54 10.88
CA PHE A 42 4.96 -21.45 9.79
C PHE A 42 6.33 -21.16 9.17
N SER A 43 7.04 -22.22 8.79
CA SER A 43 8.14 -22.15 7.84
C SER A 43 7.88 -23.19 6.75
N LEU A 44 7.37 -22.73 5.61
CA LEU A 44 6.91 -23.56 4.51
C LEU A 44 7.83 -23.37 3.30
N SER A 45 9.04 -23.90 3.38
CA SER A 45 9.99 -23.90 2.28
C SER A 45 9.55 -24.87 1.18
N GLY A 46 10.02 -24.64 -0.05
CA GLY A 46 9.73 -25.51 -1.18
C GLY A 46 10.40 -25.02 -2.45
N THR A 47 10.09 -25.66 -3.55
CA THR A 47 10.60 -25.33 -4.90
C THR A 47 9.64 -24.44 -5.69
N GLY A 48 8.50 -24.07 -5.12
CA GLY A 48 7.47 -23.27 -5.76
C GLY A 48 6.44 -24.09 -6.54
N VAL A 49 6.40 -25.41 -6.37
CA VAL A 49 5.40 -26.31 -6.98
C VAL A 49 4.52 -26.99 -5.93
N GLU A 50 4.92 -26.95 -4.68
CA GLU A 50 4.19 -27.58 -3.58
C GLU A 50 2.90 -26.82 -3.29
N THR A 51 1.86 -27.57 -2.90
CA THR A 51 0.56 -26.99 -2.51
C THR A 51 0.42 -26.94 -0.99
N THR A 52 -0.24 -25.90 -0.50
CA THR A 52 -0.59 -25.78 0.91
C THR A 52 -2.08 -25.50 1.04
N THR A 53 -2.77 -26.29 1.86
CA THR A 53 -4.20 -26.10 2.15
C THR A 53 -4.41 -25.84 3.62
N PHE A 54 -5.06 -24.73 3.94
CA PHE A 54 -5.56 -24.39 5.27
C PHE A 54 -7.09 -24.43 5.26
N GLU A 55 -7.67 -25.22 6.16
CA GLU A 55 -9.12 -25.34 6.25
C GLU A 55 -9.57 -25.35 7.73
N ASN A 56 -10.54 -24.48 8.06
CA ASN A 56 -11.05 -24.32 9.42
C ASN A 56 -9.91 -24.06 10.43
N LEU A 57 -9.04 -23.11 10.14
CA LEU A 57 -7.89 -22.74 10.96
C LEU A 57 -8.18 -21.44 11.70
N LYS A 58 -7.93 -21.43 13.00
CA LYS A 58 -7.91 -20.22 13.79
C LYS A 58 -6.57 -20.05 14.45
N ILE A 59 -5.94 -18.90 14.23
CA ILE A 59 -4.66 -18.52 14.83
C ILE A 59 -4.89 -17.22 15.61
N VAL A 60 -4.45 -17.20 16.86
CA VAL A 60 -4.51 -16.02 17.73
C VAL A 60 -3.15 -15.86 18.39
N GLY A 61 -2.66 -14.62 18.42
CA GLY A 61 -1.35 -14.30 18.97
C GLY A 61 -0.18 -14.67 18.05
N GLY A 62 1.02 -14.65 18.60
CA GLY A 62 2.26 -14.80 17.82
C GLY A 62 2.70 -13.50 17.16
N ASP A 63 3.88 -13.52 16.57
CA ASP A 63 4.52 -12.35 15.95
C ASP A 63 4.17 -12.26 14.47
N THR A 64 4.48 -13.29 13.73
CA THR A 64 4.17 -13.40 12.30
C THR A 64 3.63 -14.79 11.96
N LEU A 65 2.87 -14.91 10.85
CA LEU A 65 2.51 -16.22 10.30
C LEU A 65 3.73 -16.98 9.77
N GLY A 66 4.77 -16.27 9.40
CA GLY A 66 6.00 -16.80 8.86
C GLY A 66 6.53 -15.98 7.69
N ASN A 67 7.81 -16.13 7.41
CA ASN A 67 8.52 -15.39 6.39
C ASN A 67 9.04 -16.24 5.23
N ASN A 68 8.73 -17.52 5.21
CA ASN A 68 9.23 -18.47 4.23
C ASN A 68 8.07 -19.29 3.63
N PHE A 69 7.44 -18.77 2.59
CA PHE A 69 6.28 -19.37 1.93
C PHE A 69 6.53 -19.57 0.43
N ASN A 70 7.58 -20.29 0.08
CA ASN A 70 7.85 -20.60 -1.33
C ASN A 70 6.99 -21.78 -1.80
N ARG A 71 5.74 -21.48 -2.20
CA ARG A 71 4.71 -22.43 -2.59
C ARG A 71 4.12 -22.10 -3.96
N GLY A 72 3.75 -23.12 -4.72
CA GLY A 72 3.07 -22.97 -6.00
C GLY A 72 1.62 -22.53 -5.83
N GLU A 73 0.93 -23.05 -4.81
CA GLU A 73 -0.45 -22.73 -4.51
C GLU A 73 -0.71 -22.75 -3.00
N ILE A 74 -1.48 -21.77 -2.53
CA ILE A 74 -1.96 -21.73 -1.17
C ILE A 74 -3.47 -21.54 -1.20
N THR A 75 -4.20 -22.52 -0.69
CA THR A 75 -5.67 -22.49 -0.61
C THR A 75 -6.11 -22.29 0.84
N CYS A 76 -6.97 -21.31 1.09
CA CYS A 76 -7.51 -21.00 2.41
C CYS A 76 -9.03 -21.09 2.41
N THR A 77 -9.60 -21.85 3.35
CA THR A 77 -11.04 -21.95 3.57
C THR A 77 -11.35 -21.82 5.06
N ASN A 78 -12.18 -20.86 5.45
CA ASN A 78 -12.52 -20.59 6.85
C ASN A 78 -11.28 -20.38 7.73
N VAL A 79 -10.36 -19.53 7.29
CA VAL A 79 -9.14 -19.20 8.03
C VAL A 79 -9.29 -17.86 8.71
N PHE A 80 -9.11 -17.85 10.03
CA PHE A 80 -9.07 -16.63 10.85
C PHE A 80 -7.66 -16.48 11.44
N VAL A 81 -7.07 -15.31 11.28
CA VAL A 81 -5.73 -15.00 11.78
C VAL A 81 -5.75 -13.66 12.49
N ASP A 82 -5.33 -13.68 13.74
CA ASP A 82 -5.15 -12.50 14.59
C ASP A 82 -3.74 -12.56 15.20
N VAL A 83 -2.78 -12.04 14.46
CA VAL A 83 -1.36 -11.98 14.86
C VAL A 83 -0.96 -10.53 15.15
N GLN A 84 -0.02 -10.34 16.06
CA GLN A 84 0.30 -9.04 16.62
C GLN A 84 1.12 -8.14 15.69
N TYR A 85 1.86 -8.70 14.76
CA TYR A 85 2.68 -7.96 13.79
C TYR A 85 2.44 -8.42 12.36
N ASN A 86 2.70 -7.50 11.43
CA ASN A 86 2.50 -7.61 9.99
C ASN A 86 2.98 -8.96 9.42
N SER A 87 2.09 -9.93 9.44
CA SER A 87 2.30 -11.11 8.62
C SER A 87 2.14 -10.74 7.15
N PRO A 88 3.00 -11.23 6.25
CA PRO A 88 2.80 -11.09 4.82
C PRO A 88 1.44 -11.60 4.33
N TRP A 89 0.71 -12.34 5.17
CA TRP A 89 -0.63 -12.85 4.88
C TRP A 89 -1.76 -11.87 5.19
N ILE A 90 -1.56 -10.94 6.13
CA ILE A 90 -2.56 -9.90 6.45
C ILE A 90 -2.53 -8.82 5.38
N LEU A 91 -1.40 -8.65 4.72
CA LEU A 91 -1.21 -7.72 3.61
C LEU A 91 -1.35 -8.44 2.25
N THR A 92 -2.43 -9.21 2.07
CA THR A 92 -2.74 -9.79 0.75
C THR A 92 -3.06 -8.72 -0.28
N ASN A 93 -3.45 -7.54 0.17
CA ASN A 93 -3.69 -6.40 -0.70
C ASN A 93 -2.45 -5.50 -0.74
N ALA A 94 -1.96 -5.26 -1.93
CA ALA A 94 -0.88 -4.31 -2.13
C ALA A 94 -1.35 -2.91 -1.73
N CYS A 95 -0.57 -2.23 -0.90
CA CYS A 95 -0.85 -0.87 -0.47
C CYS A 95 0.42 -0.07 -0.24
N GLY A 96 0.32 1.23 -0.40
CA GLY A 96 1.41 2.15 -0.13
C GLY A 96 0.93 3.59 0.03
N ARG A 97 1.75 4.41 0.64
CA ARG A 97 1.49 5.84 0.80
C ARG A 97 2.79 6.61 0.88
N PHE A 98 2.89 7.68 0.12
CA PHE A 98 3.85 8.74 0.41
C PHE A 98 3.14 10.01 0.86
N TYR A 99 3.85 10.83 1.63
CA TYR A 99 3.32 12.12 2.10
C TYR A 99 4.42 13.15 2.29
N LYS A 100 4.07 14.41 2.07
CA LYS A 100 4.81 15.58 2.56
C LYS A 100 4.01 16.17 3.72
N SER A 101 4.59 16.16 4.93
CA SER A 101 3.98 16.80 6.09
C SER A 101 3.96 18.32 5.94
N ASN A 102 3.03 18.96 6.65
CA ASN A 102 2.88 20.40 6.68
C ASN A 102 4.05 21.07 7.43
N THR A 103 5.15 21.25 6.72
CA THR A 103 6.36 21.94 7.17
C THR A 103 6.57 23.20 6.32
N THR A 104 7.81 23.52 5.98
CA THR A 104 8.09 24.63 5.07
C THR A 104 7.44 24.40 3.69
N PRO A 105 6.60 25.31 3.19
CA PRO A 105 6.04 25.21 1.87
C PRO A 105 7.11 25.14 0.77
N VAL A 106 6.85 24.36 -0.27
CA VAL A 106 7.76 24.18 -1.42
C VAL A 106 7.06 24.59 -2.70
N THR A 107 7.75 25.36 -3.53
CA THR A 107 7.18 25.84 -4.80
C THR A 107 7.17 24.73 -5.84
N THR A 108 5.99 24.44 -6.37
CA THR A 108 5.79 23.65 -7.59
C THR A 108 5.63 24.60 -8.76
N ALA A 109 6.62 24.60 -9.65
CA ALA A 109 6.56 25.41 -10.86
C ALA A 109 5.56 24.83 -11.86
N VAL A 110 4.63 25.68 -12.35
CA VAL A 110 3.60 25.29 -13.33
C VAL A 110 3.64 26.26 -14.52
N PRO A 111 4.72 26.28 -15.30
CA PRO A 111 5.04 27.37 -16.22
C PRO A 111 4.12 27.46 -17.44
N SER A 112 3.57 26.35 -17.94
CA SER A 112 2.77 26.37 -19.16
C SER A 112 1.49 25.54 -19.06
N GLY A 113 0.46 25.93 -19.78
CA GLY A 113 -0.76 25.13 -19.92
C GLY A 113 -0.52 23.88 -20.76
N GLY A 114 -1.33 22.84 -20.51
CA GLY A 114 -1.33 21.61 -21.30
C GLY A 114 -0.45 20.48 -20.77
N SER A 115 0.62 20.77 -20.04
CA SER A 115 1.48 19.75 -19.42
C SER A 115 1.15 19.58 -17.93
N ALA A 116 1.31 18.36 -17.43
CA ALA A 116 1.27 18.06 -16.01
C ALA A 116 2.67 18.16 -15.41
N TYR A 117 2.77 18.70 -14.21
CA TYR A 117 4.02 18.88 -13.49
C TYR A 117 3.92 18.17 -12.14
N LYS A 118 4.90 17.34 -11.84
CA LYS A 118 4.99 16.64 -10.55
C LYS A 118 5.03 17.66 -9.41
N VAL A 119 4.21 17.43 -8.37
CA VAL A 119 4.21 18.27 -7.17
C VAL A 119 5.56 18.17 -6.48
N ALA A 120 6.17 19.32 -6.19
CA ALA A 120 7.48 19.40 -5.57
C ALA A 120 7.39 19.24 -4.04
N GLY A 121 8.44 18.70 -3.45
CA GLY A 121 8.64 18.57 -2.00
C GLY A 121 9.15 17.19 -1.62
N ALA A 122 10.01 17.16 -0.60
CA ALA A 122 10.49 15.92 -0.04
C ALA A 122 9.35 15.12 0.57
N THR A 123 9.28 13.85 0.26
CA THR A 123 8.24 12.92 0.72
C THR A 123 8.82 11.83 1.61
N SER A 124 8.01 11.38 2.56
CA SER A 124 8.28 10.19 3.37
C SER A 124 7.31 9.09 2.97
N LEU A 125 7.76 7.85 3.04
CA LEU A 125 6.89 6.70 2.94
C LEU A 125 6.19 6.40 4.27
N SER A 126 5.02 5.77 4.20
CA SER A 126 4.38 5.20 5.38
C SER A 126 5.17 3.97 5.86
N THR A 127 5.02 3.63 7.13
CA THR A 127 5.60 2.40 7.70
C THR A 127 4.82 1.12 7.37
N TYR A 128 3.67 1.26 6.71
CA TYR A 128 2.76 0.14 6.39
C TYR A 128 2.62 -0.04 4.88
N GLU A 129 3.72 -0.41 4.23
CA GLU A 129 3.76 -0.61 2.79
C GLU A 129 3.86 -2.09 2.45
N SER A 130 3.09 -2.49 1.44
CA SER A 130 3.12 -3.83 0.89
C SER A 130 3.12 -3.76 -0.63
N TYR A 131 4.14 -4.33 -1.26
CA TYR A 131 4.38 -4.30 -2.71
C TYR A 131 4.52 -2.90 -3.31
N PHE A 132 4.94 -1.93 -2.50
CA PHE A 132 5.31 -0.60 -2.96
C PHE A 132 6.61 -0.15 -2.31
N GLU A 133 7.39 0.61 -3.04
CA GLU A 133 8.64 1.19 -2.56
C GLU A 133 8.81 2.63 -3.04
N ASN A 134 9.72 3.36 -2.40
CA ASN A 134 10.23 4.63 -2.92
C ASN A 134 11.24 4.31 -4.03
N ASP A 135 10.91 4.64 -5.26
CA ASP A 135 11.74 4.39 -6.44
C ASP A 135 13.10 5.10 -6.35
N GLY A 136 14.07 4.44 -5.72
CA GLY A 136 15.44 4.94 -5.55
C GLY A 136 15.58 6.23 -4.75
N GLY A 137 14.61 6.57 -3.88
CA GLY A 137 14.61 7.82 -3.11
C GLY A 137 14.09 9.03 -3.88
N VAL A 138 13.39 8.83 -4.99
CA VAL A 138 12.79 9.93 -5.76
C VAL A 138 11.55 10.45 -5.02
N ASP A 139 11.57 11.71 -4.63
CA ASP A 139 10.44 12.36 -3.99
C ASP A 139 9.16 12.28 -4.82
N ASN A 140 8.01 12.19 -4.12
CA ASN A 140 6.68 12.13 -4.73
C ASN A 140 6.58 11.02 -5.77
N ARG A 141 7.07 9.82 -5.46
CA ARG A 141 7.00 8.65 -6.32
C ARG A 141 6.81 7.38 -5.49
N LEU A 142 5.86 6.55 -5.90
CA LEU A 142 5.59 5.25 -5.32
C LEU A 142 5.62 4.20 -6.41
N LYS A 143 6.58 3.28 -6.36
CA LYS A 143 6.78 2.23 -7.35
C LYS A 143 6.12 0.93 -6.90
N TYR A 144 5.37 0.29 -7.80
CA TYR A 144 4.77 -1.01 -7.59
C TYR A 144 5.77 -2.13 -7.83
N THR A 145 6.01 -2.97 -6.82
CA THR A 145 6.98 -4.08 -6.84
C THR A 145 6.33 -5.46 -6.94
N GLY A 146 5.01 -5.52 -7.13
CA GLY A 146 4.30 -6.79 -7.33
C GLY A 146 4.70 -7.48 -8.63
N SER A 147 4.45 -8.78 -8.73
CA SER A 147 4.85 -9.61 -9.87
C SER A 147 3.80 -9.74 -10.98
N SER A 148 2.60 -9.17 -10.78
CA SER A 148 1.50 -9.25 -11.74
C SER A 148 0.71 -7.95 -11.78
N PRO A 149 0.02 -7.64 -12.90
CA PRO A 149 -0.85 -6.48 -12.99
C PRO A 149 -1.96 -6.55 -11.95
N LYS A 150 -2.23 -5.42 -11.29
CA LYS A 150 -3.30 -5.30 -10.30
C LYS A 150 -4.05 -3.99 -10.44
N LYS A 151 -5.29 -4.00 -9.94
CA LYS A 151 -6.17 -2.83 -9.93
C LYS A 151 -6.10 -2.16 -8.56
N PHE A 152 -5.96 -0.84 -8.56
CA PHE A 152 -5.78 -0.05 -7.36
C PHE A 152 -6.74 1.12 -7.28
N LEU A 153 -7.18 1.44 -6.06
CA LEU A 153 -7.78 2.71 -5.70
C LEU A 153 -6.66 3.66 -5.28
N LEU A 154 -6.57 4.79 -5.95
CA LEU A 154 -5.75 5.93 -5.57
C LEU A 154 -6.60 6.94 -4.82
N THR A 155 -6.11 7.42 -3.68
CA THR A 155 -6.68 8.57 -2.97
C THR A 155 -5.57 9.53 -2.60
N GLY A 156 -5.83 10.82 -2.64
CA GLY A 156 -4.82 11.79 -2.27
C GLY A 156 -5.40 13.14 -1.91
N HIS A 157 -4.56 13.98 -1.32
CA HIS A 157 -4.87 15.37 -1.07
C HIS A 157 -3.69 16.28 -1.43
N LEU A 158 -4.01 17.55 -1.65
CA LEU A 158 -3.05 18.62 -1.87
C LEU A 158 -3.50 19.87 -1.12
N VAL A 159 -2.57 20.47 -0.38
CA VAL A 159 -2.75 21.76 0.30
C VAL A 159 -1.75 22.74 -0.25
N ALA A 160 -2.23 23.82 -0.84
CA ALA A 160 -1.38 24.84 -1.46
C ALA A 160 -2.03 26.23 -1.48
N VAL A 161 -1.19 27.24 -1.65
CA VAL A 161 -1.57 28.58 -2.08
C VAL A 161 -0.99 28.85 -3.47
N SER A 162 -1.66 29.67 -4.26
CA SER A 162 -1.11 30.13 -5.53
C SER A 162 -0.33 31.44 -5.33
N ILE A 163 0.68 31.68 -6.14
CA ILE A 163 1.32 33.01 -6.22
C ILE A 163 0.48 34.02 -6.96
N SER A 164 -0.59 33.62 -7.65
CA SER A 164 -1.53 34.49 -8.36
C SER A 164 -2.97 34.15 -8.01
N ASN A 165 -3.82 35.18 -7.90
CA ASN A 165 -5.24 34.98 -7.57
C ASN A 165 -5.99 34.18 -8.64
N SER A 166 -6.91 33.34 -8.18
CA SER A 166 -7.83 32.57 -9.02
C SER A 166 -7.14 31.64 -10.01
N THR A 167 -5.98 31.07 -9.65
CA THR A 167 -5.33 30.03 -10.44
C THR A 167 -6.15 28.75 -10.37
N VAL A 168 -6.49 28.19 -11.52
CA VAL A 168 -7.16 26.89 -11.60
C VAL A 168 -6.17 25.86 -12.14
N CYS A 169 -5.99 24.79 -11.36
CA CYS A 169 -5.19 23.63 -11.76
C CYS A 169 -6.01 22.35 -11.65
N ASP A 170 -5.80 21.45 -12.59
CA ASP A 170 -6.20 20.06 -12.42
C ASP A 170 -5.19 19.37 -11.51
N ILE A 171 -5.69 18.59 -10.56
CA ILE A 171 -4.91 17.72 -9.69
C ILE A 171 -5.11 16.30 -10.23
N LEU A 172 -4.03 15.59 -10.51
CA LEU A 172 -4.11 14.28 -11.15
C LEU A 172 -2.92 13.39 -10.76
N PRO A 173 -3.14 12.08 -10.65
CA PRO A 173 -2.04 11.14 -10.58
C PRO A 173 -1.43 10.93 -11.99
N LEU A 174 -0.12 10.72 -12.03
CA LEU A 174 0.59 10.24 -13.22
C LEU A 174 0.97 8.78 -13.00
N VAL A 175 0.93 8.00 -14.09
CA VAL A 175 1.56 6.68 -14.14
C VAL A 175 2.73 6.78 -15.10
N ASN A 176 3.92 6.42 -14.63
CA ASN A 176 5.17 6.50 -15.40
C ASN A 176 5.41 7.89 -15.99
N GLY A 177 5.06 8.95 -15.23
CA GLY A 177 5.19 10.33 -15.68
C GLY A 177 4.15 10.78 -16.71
N VAL A 178 3.20 9.94 -17.07
CA VAL A 178 2.18 10.22 -18.10
C VAL A 178 0.82 10.41 -17.45
N ALA A 179 0.11 11.47 -17.87
CA ALA A 179 -1.30 11.72 -17.49
C ALA A 179 -2.21 10.74 -18.27
N GLY A 180 -2.31 9.50 -17.81
CA GLY A 180 -3.11 8.45 -18.45
C GLY A 180 -4.41 8.14 -17.72
N ILE A 181 -4.64 8.72 -16.55
CA ILE A 181 -5.83 8.46 -15.74
C ILE A 181 -6.88 9.54 -16.07
N PRO A 182 -8.09 9.16 -16.49
CA PRO A 182 -9.09 10.11 -17.02
C PRO A 182 -9.73 11.02 -15.96
N VAL A 183 -9.24 11.03 -14.72
CA VAL A 183 -9.84 11.79 -13.63
C VAL A 183 -8.90 12.91 -13.21
N SER A 184 -9.15 14.10 -13.72
CA SER A 184 -8.60 15.33 -13.19
C SER A 184 -9.67 16.05 -12.35
N TYR A 185 -9.27 16.53 -11.19
CA TYR A 185 -10.10 17.39 -10.35
C TYR A 185 -9.59 18.80 -10.47
N SER A 186 -10.40 19.69 -11.00
CA SER A 186 -10.05 21.10 -11.11
C SER A 186 -10.21 21.81 -9.76
N ALA A 187 -9.12 22.37 -9.29
CA ALA A 187 -9.03 23.10 -8.04
C ALA A 187 -8.71 24.58 -8.29
N ARG A 188 -9.30 25.48 -7.50
CA ARG A 188 -9.02 26.92 -7.55
C ARG A 188 -8.14 27.30 -6.35
N PHE A 189 -6.98 27.85 -6.64
CA PHE A 189 -6.03 28.32 -5.64
C PHE A 189 -6.01 29.85 -5.60
N ASN A 190 -5.95 30.41 -4.40
CA ASN A 190 -5.86 31.86 -4.14
C ASN A 190 -4.50 32.19 -3.51
N THR A 191 -4.19 33.47 -3.38
CA THR A 191 -2.90 33.93 -2.83
C THR A 191 -2.91 34.13 -1.31
N THR A 192 -4.07 34.18 -0.69
CA THR A 192 -4.20 34.54 0.74
C THR A 192 -4.44 33.37 1.65
N ASP A 193 -5.16 32.37 1.15
CA ASP A 193 -5.64 31.26 1.97
C ASP A 193 -5.21 29.91 1.39
N GLU A 194 -4.81 29.00 2.26
CA GLU A 194 -4.55 27.62 1.86
C GLU A 194 -5.84 26.98 1.35
N SER A 195 -5.72 26.35 0.22
CA SER A 195 -6.80 25.59 -0.42
C SER A 195 -6.52 24.10 -0.25
N TYR A 196 -7.55 23.36 0.16
CA TYR A 196 -7.49 21.92 0.47
C TYR A 196 -8.28 21.14 -0.57
N TYR A 197 -7.63 20.24 -1.27
CA TYR A 197 -8.26 19.42 -2.29
C TYR A 197 -7.92 17.97 -2.12
N SER A 198 -8.93 17.11 -2.29
CA SER A 198 -8.77 15.66 -2.31
C SER A 198 -9.33 15.07 -3.59
N PHE A 199 -8.80 13.92 -3.97
CA PHE A 199 -9.26 13.18 -5.14
C PHE A 199 -9.23 11.68 -4.88
N SER A 200 -9.97 10.95 -5.71
CA SER A 200 -9.86 9.49 -5.79
C SER A 200 -9.92 9.04 -7.25
N SER A 201 -9.22 7.99 -7.59
CA SER A 201 -9.20 7.42 -8.93
C SER A 201 -8.92 5.92 -8.87
N VAL A 202 -9.13 5.24 -9.99
CA VAL A 202 -8.80 3.81 -10.12
C VAL A 202 -7.79 3.64 -11.24
N VAL A 203 -6.76 2.84 -10.99
CA VAL A 203 -5.67 2.56 -11.95
C VAL A 203 -5.36 1.08 -11.98
N ILE A 204 -4.86 0.60 -13.12
CA ILE A 204 -4.21 -0.70 -13.23
C ILE A 204 -2.72 -0.43 -13.35
N LEU A 205 -1.92 -1.02 -12.45
CA LEU A 205 -0.46 -0.95 -12.51
C LEU A 205 0.11 -2.30 -12.94
N GLN A 206 1.08 -2.22 -13.83
CA GLN A 206 1.95 -3.34 -14.18
C GLN A 206 3.10 -3.42 -13.15
N PRO A 207 3.80 -4.56 -13.05
CA PRO A 207 5.06 -4.61 -12.33
C PRO A 207 6.01 -3.48 -12.75
N ASP A 208 6.68 -2.86 -11.80
CA ASP A 208 7.59 -1.72 -11.98
C ASP A 208 6.97 -0.37 -12.38
N ASP A 209 5.66 -0.30 -12.59
CA ASP A 209 4.99 0.99 -12.75
C ASP A 209 5.09 1.84 -11.48
N TYR A 210 5.20 3.14 -11.66
CA TYR A 210 5.18 4.10 -10.54
C TYR A 210 4.07 5.13 -10.70
N VAL A 211 3.62 5.66 -9.56
CA VAL A 211 2.62 6.73 -9.49
C VAL A 211 3.21 7.97 -8.82
N GLU A 212 2.79 9.14 -9.31
CA GLU A 212 3.19 10.45 -8.81
C GLU A 212 1.96 11.35 -8.71
N LEU A 213 1.96 12.30 -7.77
CA LEU A 213 0.97 13.36 -7.74
C LEU A 213 1.45 14.53 -8.58
N ALA A 214 0.58 15.03 -9.45
CA ALA A 214 0.87 16.14 -10.36
C ALA A 214 -0.23 17.18 -10.38
N VAL A 215 0.13 18.35 -10.85
CA VAL A 215 -0.79 19.45 -11.17
C VAL A 215 -0.62 19.86 -12.62
N LYS A 216 -1.74 20.18 -13.25
CA LYS A 216 -1.77 20.70 -14.62
C LYS A 216 -2.58 22.00 -14.63
N ARG A 217 -2.01 23.02 -15.18
CA ARG A 217 -2.66 24.33 -15.24
C ARG A 217 -3.80 24.38 -16.25
N VAL A 218 -4.92 24.98 -15.83
CA VAL A 218 -6.09 25.24 -16.68
C VAL A 218 -6.18 26.70 -17.06
N THR A 219 -5.86 27.63 -16.14
CA THR A 219 -5.90 29.10 -16.37
C THR A 219 -4.52 29.74 -16.46
N THR A 220 -4.37 30.99 -16.15
CA THR A 220 -3.12 31.76 -16.20
C THR A 220 -1.99 31.18 -15.40
N ALA A 221 -0.75 31.40 -15.84
CA ALA A 221 0.47 30.89 -15.21
C ALA A 221 0.57 31.35 -13.76
N ALA A 222 0.68 30.38 -12.87
CA ALA A 222 1.09 30.65 -11.49
C ALA A 222 1.68 29.39 -10.87
N ASP A 223 2.78 29.55 -10.18
CA ASP A 223 3.34 28.51 -9.36
C ASP A 223 2.48 28.26 -8.12
N LEU A 224 2.56 27.07 -7.58
CA LEU A 224 1.89 26.69 -6.33
C LEU A 224 2.91 26.57 -5.21
N SER A 225 2.67 27.23 -4.09
CA SER A 225 3.39 27.02 -2.84
C SER A 225 2.69 25.91 -2.06
N VAL A 226 3.26 24.74 -2.06
CA VAL A 226 2.67 23.49 -1.53
C VAL A 226 3.09 23.27 -0.09
N SER A 227 2.13 23.31 0.83
CA SER A 227 2.34 23.08 2.26
C SER A 227 2.38 21.58 2.56
N SER A 228 1.42 20.81 2.07
CA SER A 228 1.36 19.37 2.25
C SER A 228 0.66 18.67 1.10
N PHE A 229 0.98 17.41 0.92
CA PHE A 229 0.24 16.51 0.02
C PHE A 229 0.48 15.05 0.41
N ASP A 230 -0.44 14.18 0.00
CA ASP A 230 -0.22 12.74 0.04
C ASP A 230 -0.84 12.04 -1.17
N LEU A 231 -0.39 10.82 -1.37
CA LEU A 231 -1.01 9.85 -2.26
C LEU A 231 -0.98 8.49 -1.58
N SER A 232 -2.16 7.92 -1.42
CA SER A 232 -2.35 6.56 -0.90
C SER A 232 -2.87 5.66 -2.01
N ILE A 233 -2.43 4.43 -2.02
CA ILE A 233 -2.80 3.42 -3.01
C ILE A 233 -3.17 2.12 -2.30
N THR A 234 -4.27 1.50 -2.71
CA THR A 234 -4.77 0.24 -2.13
C THR A 234 -5.35 -0.63 -3.22
N GLU A 235 -4.99 -1.91 -3.22
CA GLU A 235 -5.54 -2.91 -4.15
C GLU A 235 -7.06 -3.10 -3.95
N VAL A 236 -7.84 -3.23 -5.04
CA VAL A 236 -9.30 -3.37 -5.06
C VAL A 236 -9.78 -4.48 -5.99
#